data_ee4c9fe9dce0cfe2d6468eb0e94ad991
#
_entry.id   ee4c9fe9dce0cfe2d6468eb0e94ad991
#
_cell.length_a   1.000
_cell.length_b   1.000
_cell.length_c   1.000
_cell.angle_alpha   90.00
_cell.angle_beta   90.00
_cell.angle_gamma   90.00
#
_symmetry.space_group_name_H-M   'P 1'
#
loop_
_entity.id
_entity.type
_entity.pdbx_description
1 polymer ?
#
loop_
_entity_poly.entity_id
_entity_poly.type
_entity_poly.pdbx_seq_one_letter_code
_entity_poly.pdbx_strand_id
1 'polypeptide(L)'
;MFSGEHINITEDRAVLHVALRAPAGASIVVDGTDVVPEVHAVLDRMARFADAIRAGEWTGHTGRRIRNVVNIGIGGSDLGPVMAYEALRHYSARELTFRFVSNVDGTDSVEATRGLDAEETLFIVASKTFTTLETMTNARTAREWALARLGGDESAMARHFVAVSTNAEKVSAFGIDTDNMFGFWDWVGGRYSIDSAVGLSTMIAVGPDGFREMLAGFHAIDEHFRTAPFDRNLPVLLGLLTVWHVNFFGAETVAVLPYDQYLKRFPAYLQQLTMESNGKSMSLAGERVDYQTGPIYWGEPGTNGQHSFYQLIHQGTRLIPCDFIAFALSLNPVGDHHDLLMANVFAQAEALAFGKTAQQVREEGTADWLVPHRVFEGNRPTNTLLAESVTPAMLGKLVALYEHSVFTQGVVWSINPFDQWGVELGKALARRFAEELRADAPALAHDSSTNALIERHR
;
A
#
# COMPACT_ATOMS: atom_id res chain seq x y z
N MET A 1 -11.65 1.26 17.44
CA MET A 1 -10.54 0.54 16.79
C MET A 1 -9.87 -0.49 17.70
N PHE A 2 -9.54 -0.19 18.97
CA PHE A 2 -8.93 -1.15 19.92
C PHE A 2 -9.94 -1.94 20.78
N SER A 3 -11.23 -1.58 20.74
CA SER A 3 -12.30 -2.12 21.60
C SER A 3 -13.23 -3.10 20.89
N GLY A 4 -13.07 -3.33 19.60
CA GLY A 4 -13.99 -4.15 18.80
C GLY A 4 -15.30 -3.45 18.40
N GLU A 5 -15.44 -2.15 18.68
CA GLU A 5 -16.63 -1.39 18.27
C GLU A 5 -16.72 -1.27 16.73
N HIS A 6 -17.96 -1.28 16.23
CA HIS A 6 -18.28 -1.15 14.81
C HIS A 6 -18.16 0.31 14.35
N ILE A 7 -16.92 0.83 14.33
CA ILE A 7 -16.63 2.22 13.94
C ILE A 7 -16.68 2.47 12.43
N ASN A 8 -16.70 1.42 11.60
CA ASN A 8 -17.07 1.54 10.19
C ASN A 8 -18.59 1.50 10.07
N ILE A 9 -19.22 2.63 10.35
CA ILE A 9 -20.68 2.75 10.55
C ILE A 9 -21.50 2.48 9.28
N THR A 10 -20.95 2.67 8.10
CA THR A 10 -21.68 2.50 6.83
C THR A 10 -21.72 1.06 6.33
N GLU A 11 -20.84 0.20 6.86
CA GLU A 11 -20.79 -1.23 6.58
C GLU A 11 -21.12 -2.08 7.82
N ASP A 12 -21.39 -1.43 8.98
CA ASP A 12 -21.63 -2.06 10.28
C ASP A 12 -20.56 -3.09 10.64
N ARG A 13 -19.28 -2.64 10.64
CA ARG A 13 -18.13 -3.51 10.89
C ARG A 13 -17.19 -2.94 11.93
N ALA A 14 -16.61 -3.82 12.70
CA ALA A 14 -15.44 -3.48 13.51
C ALA A 14 -14.26 -3.14 12.60
N VAL A 15 -13.30 -2.40 13.13
CA VAL A 15 -12.03 -2.07 12.48
C VAL A 15 -10.90 -2.51 13.40
N LEU A 16 -10.32 -3.67 13.12
CA LEU A 16 -9.41 -4.34 14.04
C LEU A 16 -8.08 -4.76 13.38
N HIS A 17 -7.58 -4.02 12.39
CA HIS A 17 -6.23 -4.30 11.86
C HIS A 17 -5.16 -4.32 12.97
N VAL A 18 -5.35 -3.61 14.08
CA VAL A 18 -4.46 -3.68 15.26
C VAL A 18 -4.42 -5.07 15.90
N ALA A 19 -5.46 -5.91 15.75
CA ALA A 19 -5.45 -7.28 16.27
C ALA A 19 -4.52 -8.20 15.48
N LEU A 20 -4.25 -7.90 14.21
CA LEU A 20 -3.35 -8.70 13.36
C LEU A 20 -1.91 -8.72 13.86
N ARG A 21 -1.53 -7.73 14.67
CA ARG A 21 -0.18 -7.51 15.18
C ARG A 21 -0.11 -7.49 16.70
N ALA A 22 -1.23 -7.83 17.37
CA ALA A 22 -1.28 -7.95 18.82
C ALA A 22 -0.43 -9.15 19.30
N PRO A 23 0.25 -9.06 20.47
CA PRO A 23 0.97 -10.19 21.05
C PRO A 23 0.05 -11.39 21.31
N ALA A 24 0.59 -12.61 21.21
CA ALA A 24 -0.18 -13.85 21.40
C ALA A 24 -0.93 -13.95 22.75
N GLY A 25 -0.45 -13.25 23.77
CA GLY A 25 -1.10 -13.19 25.10
C GLY A 25 -2.12 -12.05 25.26
N ALA A 26 -2.33 -11.23 24.23
CA ALA A 26 -3.36 -10.20 24.25
C ALA A 26 -4.76 -10.81 24.02
N SER A 27 -5.79 -10.07 24.43
CA SER A 27 -7.18 -10.41 24.14
C SER A 27 -7.89 -9.20 23.54
N ILE A 28 -8.47 -9.37 22.37
CA ILE A 28 -9.28 -8.37 21.68
C ILE A 28 -10.57 -9.05 21.25
N VAL A 29 -11.67 -8.57 21.81
CA VAL A 29 -13.00 -9.20 21.63
C VAL A 29 -13.81 -8.39 20.61
N VAL A 30 -14.36 -9.05 19.60
CA VAL A 30 -15.36 -8.54 18.67
C VAL A 30 -16.54 -9.52 18.63
N ASP A 31 -17.75 -9.01 18.76
CA ASP A 31 -18.99 -9.80 18.75
C ASP A 31 -18.96 -11.02 19.70
N GLY A 32 -18.32 -10.86 20.85
CA GLY A 32 -18.21 -11.89 21.88
C GLY A 32 -17.10 -12.92 21.65
N THR A 33 -16.28 -12.77 20.58
CA THR A 33 -15.19 -13.69 20.24
C THR A 33 -13.84 -13.01 20.39
N ASP A 34 -12.90 -13.63 21.10
CA ASP A 34 -11.50 -13.20 21.12
C ASP A 34 -10.83 -13.62 19.80
N VAL A 35 -10.43 -12.64 19.00
CA VAL A 35 -9.88 -12.87 17.65
C VAL A 35 -8.37 -13.14 17.65
N VAL A 36 -7.64 -12.81 18.70
CA VAL A 36 -6.17 -12.93 18.73
C VAL A 36 -5.67 -14.37 18.57
N PRO A 37 -6.26 -15.39 19.22
CA PRO A 37 -5.85 -16.78 19.02
C PRO A 37 -5.96 -17.24 17.56
N GLU A 38 -7.03 -16.86 16.88
CA GLU A 38 -7.24 -17.22 15.46
C GLU A 38 -6.26 -16.50 14.54
N VAL A 39 -5.95 -15.23 14.81
CA VAL A 39 -4.92 -14.48 14.08
C VAL A 39 -3.58 -15.21 14.16
N HIS A 40 -3.16 -15.62 15.36
CA HIS A 40 -1.91 -16.36 15.53
C HIS A 40 -1.94 -17.72 14.85
N ALA A 41 -3.07 -18.42 14.85
CA ALA A 41 -3.20 -19.70 14.13
C ALA A 41 -3.00 -19.52 12.60
N VAL A 42 -3.52 -18.45 12.03
CA VAL A 42 -3.29 -18.09 10.61
C VAL A 42 -1.82 -17.74 10.37
N LEU A 43 -1.22 -16.89 11.22
CA LEU A 43 0.20 -16.52 11.12
C LEU A 43 1.13 -17.74 11.20
N ASP A 44 0.85 -18.68 12.10
CA ASP A 44 1.64 -19.93 12.23
C ASP A 44 1.48 -20.84 11.00
N ARG A 45 0.30 -20.86 10.39
CA ARG A 45 0.08 -21.60 9.14
C ARG A 45 0.82 -20.95 7.98
N MET A 46 0.79 -19.62 7.87
CA MET A 46 1.58 -18.87 6.89
C MET A 46 3.09 -19.14 7.09
N ALA A 47 3.55 -19.14 8.33
CA ALA A 47 4.96 -19.38 8.66
C ALA A 47 5.41 -20.77 8.18
N ARG A 48 4.66 -21.83 8.51
CA ARG A 48 4.98 -23.19 8.04
C ARG A 48 5.02 -23.29 6.51
N PHE A 49 4.07 -22.63 5.83
CA PHE A 49 4.05 -22.62 4.37
C PHE A 49 5.23 -21.84 3.78
N ALA A 50 5.55 -20.67 4.34
CA ALA A 50 6.68 -19.86 3.91
C ALA A 50 8.02 -20.60 4.10
N ASP A 51 8.21 -21.28 5.24
CA ASP A 51 9.39 -22.08 5.51
C ASP A 51 9.51 -23.27 4.53
N ALA A 52 8.41 -23.97 4.23
CA ALA A 52 8.40 -25.06 3.26
C ALA A 52 8.80 -24.60 1.84
N ILE A 53 8.32 -23.41 1.39
CA ILE A 53 8.74 -22.83 0.11
C ILE A 53 10.24 -22.48 0.15
N ARG A 54 10.69 -21.78 1.20
CA ARG A 54 12.09 -21.33 1.35
C ARG A 54 13.07 -22.49 1.46
N ALA A 55 12.71 -23.57 2.18
CA ALA A 55 13.49 -24.80 2.27
C ALA A 55 13.48 -25.64 0.97
N GLY A 56 12.49 -25.40 0.07
CA GLY A 56 12.27 -26.22 -1.12
C GLY A 56 11.56 -27.55 -0.83
N GLU A 57 10.91 -27.64 0.33
CA GLU A 57 10.07 -28.79 0.72
C GLU A 57 8.71 -28.76 0.01
N TRP A 58 8.17 -27.57 -0.22
CA TRP A 58 7.03 -27.39 -1.11
C TRP A 58 7.52 -27.35 -2.55
N THR A 59 7.12 -28.35 -3.35
CA THR A 59 7.50 -28.49 -4.75
C THR A 59 6.30 -28.29 -5.67
N GLY A 60 6.58 -27.91 -6.92
CA GLY A 60 5.62 -27.92 -8.00
C GLY A 60 5.10 -29.34 -8.32
N HIS A 61 4.14 -29.44 -9.21
CA HIS A 61 3.49 -30.68 -9.62
C HIS A 61 4.49 -31.76 -10.13
N THR A 62 5.54 -31.34 -10.81
CA THR A 62 6.60 -32.24 -11.32
C THR A 62 7.68 -32.60 -10.29
N GLY A 63 7.55 -32.13 -9.04
CA GLY A 63 8.53 -32.32 -7.99
C GLY A 63 9.69 -31.31 -8.00
N ARG A 64 9.69 -30.32 -8.92
CA ARG A 64 10.68 -29.26 -8.94
C ARG A 64 10.43 -28.24 -7.83
N ARG A 65 11.51 -27.70 -7.26
CA ARG A 65 11.46 -26.64 -6.25
C ARG A 65 10.81 -25.38 -6.81
N ILE A 66 9.92 -24.73 -6.04
CA ILE A 66 9.41 -23.42 -6.38
C ILE A 66 10.54 -22.38 -6.30
N ARG A 67 10.69 -21.59 -7.35
CA ARG A 67 11.65 -20.48 -7.47
C ARG A 67 10.99 -19.14 -7.79
N ASN A 68 9.74 -19.19 -8.27
CA ASN A 68 9.00 -18.00 -8.67
C ASN A 68 7.70 -17.92 -7.88
N VAL A 69 7.43 -16.78 -7.29
CA VAL A 69 6.18 -16.45 -6.58
C VAL A 69 5.52 -15.28 -7.28
N VAL A 70 4.33 -15.48 -7.81
CA VAL A 70 3.54 -14.45 -8.49
C VAL A 70 2.32 -14.12 -7.63
N ASN A 71 2.28 -12.92 -7.09
CA ASN A 71 1.15 -12.42 -6.30
C ASN A 71 0.14 -11.74 -7.24
N ILE A 72 -1.09 -12.23 -7.28
CA ILE A 72 -2.18 -11.69 -8.09
C ILE A 72 -3.21 -11.06 -7.15
N GLY A 73 -3.34 -9.75 -7.22
CA GLY A 73 -4.26 -8.97 -6.38
C GLY A 73 -4.37 -7.55 -6.88
N ILE A 74 -5.33 -6.77 -6.40
CA ILE A 74 -5.50 -5.35 -6.75
C ILE A 74 -5.79 -4.52 -5.51
N GLY A 75 -5.51 -3.23 -5.54
CA GLY A 75 -5.68 -2.34 -4.40
C GLY A 75 -4.83 -2.78 -3.21
N GLY A 76 -5.42 -2.98 -2.03
CA GLY A 76 -4.71 -3.41 -0.83
C GLY A 76 -4.03 -4.77 -0.95
N SER A 77 -4.55 -5.67 -1.80
CA SER A 77 -3.95 -6.98 -2.07
C SER A 77 -2.74 -6.93 -3.02
N ASP A 78 -2.41 -5.76 -3.57
CA ASP A 78 -1.21 -5.48 -4.38
C ASP A 78 -0.31 -4.45 -3.73
N LEU A 79 -0.83 -3.24 -3.43
CA LEU A 79 -0.03 -2.10 -3.00
C LEU A 79 0.75 -2.38 -1.71
N GLY A 80 0.12 -3.03 -0.72
CA GLY A 80 0.79 -3.46 0.50
C GLY A 80 1.92 -4.46 0.24
N PRO A 81 1.63 -5.62 -0.39
CA PRO A 81 2.64 -6.62 -0.73
C PRO A 81 3.80 -6.10 -1.57
N VAL A 82 3.54 -5.35 -2.64
CA VAL A 82 4.62 -4.83 -3.50
C VAL A 82 5.46 -3.78 -2.78
N MET A 83 4.83 -2.92 -1.97
CA MET A 83 5.54 -1.94 -1.16
C MET A 83 6.44 -2.63 -0.13
N ALA A 84 5.92 -3.60 0.61
CA ALA A 84 6.66 -4.32 1.64
C ALA A 84 7.80 -5.16 1.04
N TYR A 85 7.57 -5.83 -0.09
CA TYR A 85 8.62 -6.56 -0.80
C TYR A 85 9.77 -5.64 -1.24
N GLU A 86 9.45 -4.50 -1.87
CA GLU A 86 10.49 -3.55 -2.32
C GLU A 86 11.22 -2.94 -1.13
N ALA A 87 10.50 -2.57 -0.05
CA ALA A 87 11.11 -2.00 1.15
C ALA A 87 12.04 -2.98 1.87
N LEU A 88 11.67 -4.25 1.92
CA LEU A 88 12.39 -5.30 2.64
C LEU A 88 13.23 -6.20 1.72
N ARG A 89 13.45 -5.78 0.49
CA ARG A 89 14.19 -6.58 -0.51
C ARG A 89 15.61 -6.94 -0.06
N HIS A 90 16.24 -6.13 0.78
CA HIS A 90 17.54 -6.46 1.39
C HIS A 90 17.50 -7.78 2.16
N TYR A 91 16.42 -8.03 2.86
CA TYR A 91 16.22 -9.20 3.73
C TYR A 91 15.58 -10.40 2.99
N SER A 92 15.21 -10.25 1.72
CA SER A 92 14.51 -11.30 0.98
C SER A 92 15.41 -12.45 0.58
N ALA A 93 14.82 -13.64 0.46
CA ALA A 93 15.45 -14.82 -0.12
C ALA A 93 15.78 -14.56 -1.60
N ARG A 94 17.06 -14.39 -1.92
CA ARG A 94 17.52 -13.97 -3.25
C ARG A 94 17.44 -15.06 -4.31
N GLU A 95 17.28 -16.29 -3.90
CA GLU A 95 17.05 -17.45 -4.78
C GLU A 95 15.60 -17.55 -5.25
N LEU A 96 14.67 -16.77 -4.66
CA LEU A 96 13.28 -16.67 -5.07
C LEU A 96 13.05 -15.37 -5.86
N THR A 97 12.31 -15.48 -6.95
CA THR A 97 11.85 -14.35 -7.76
C THR A 97 10.40 -14.01 -7.38
N PHE A 98 10.13 -12.74 -7.08
CA PHE A 98 8.78 -12.26 -6.80
C PHE A 98 8.29 -11.38 -7.94
N ARG A 99 7.06 -11.62 -8.38
CA ARG A 99 6.32 -10.81 -9.36
C ARG A 99 4.95 -10.46 -8.80
N PHE A 100 4.41 -9.35 -9.26
CA PHE A 100 3.10 -8.86 -8.83
C PHE A 100 2.27 -8.54 -10.07
N VAL A 101 1.01 -8.97 -10.06
CA VAL A 101 0.04 -8.76 -11.14
C VAL A 101 -1.20 -8.13 -10.55
N SER A 102 -1.54 -6.95 -10.99
CA SER A 102 -2.69 -6.19 -10.47
C SER A 102 -3.61 -5.64 -11.55
N ASN A 103 -3.06 -5.14 -12.65
CA ASN A 103 -3.83 -4.53 -13.70
C ASN A 103 -4.54 -5.60 -14.57
N VAL A 104 -5.76 -5.29 -15.02
CA VAL A 104 -6.49 -6.13 -15.98
C VAL A 104 -5.96 -6.00 -17.42
N ASP A 105 -5.08 -5.02 -17.69
CA ASP A 105 -4.30 -4.99 -18.93
C ASP A 105 -3.47 -6.27 -19.03
N GLY A 106 -3.71 -7.05 -20.07
CA GLY A 106 -3.02 -8.32 -20.30
C GLY A 106 -1.49 -8.20 -20.33
N THR A 107 -0.95 -7.02 -20.64
CA THR A 107 0.48 -6.72 -20.59
C THR A 107 1.08 -7.03 -19.22
N ASP A 108 0.35 -6.71 -18.13
CA ASP A 108 0.83 -6.93 -16.77
C ASP A 108 1.08 -8.44 -16.50
N SER A 109 0.11 -9.28 -16.83
CA SER A 109 0.24 -10.75 -16.71
C SER A 109 1.32 -11.33 -17.63
N VAL A 110 1.39 -10.85 -18.88
CA VAL A 110 2.37 -11.34 -19.88
C VAL A 110 3.80 -11.00 -19.46
N GLU A 111 4.06 -9.75 -19.05
CA GLU A 111 5.39 -9.33 -18.62
C GLU A 111 5.77 -9.98 -17.27
N ALA A 112 4.83 -10.15 -16.35
CA ALA A 112 5.08 -10.82 -15.08
C ALA A 112 5.44 -12.31 -15.25
N THR A 113 4.86 -13.00 -16.23
CA THR A 113 5.13 -14.43 -16.48
C THR A 113 6.23 -14.68 -17.50
N ARG A 114 6.73 -13.63 -18.17
CA ARG A 114 7.78 -13.75 -19.18
C ARG A 114 9.07 -14.36 -18.60
N GLY A 115 9.53 -15.45 -19.22
CA GLY A 115 10.75 -16.15 -18.83
C GLY A 115 10.65 -16.99 -17.56
N LEU A 116 9.46 -17.09 -16.95
CA LEU A 116 9.24 -18.00 -15.83
C LEU A 116 9.03 -19.43 -16.32
N ASP A 117 9.53 -20.40 -15.54
CA ASP A 117 9.25 -21.81 -15.71
C ASP A 117 7.99 -22.19 -14.90
N ALA A 118 6.98 -22.72 -15.57
CA ALA A 118 5.72 -23.08 -14.93
C ALA A 118 5.90 -24.17 -13.84
N GLU A 119 6.83 -25.09 -14.01
CA GLU A 119 7.12 -26.15 -13.04
C GLU A 119 7.69 -25.61 -11.71
N GLU A 120 8.25 -24.38 -11.73
CA GLU A 120 8.89 -23.73 -10.59
C GLU A 120 8.11 -22.51 -10.09
N THR A 121 6.87 -22.29 -10.60
CA THR A 121 6.09 -21.07 -10.30
C THR A 121 4.89 -21.35 -9.41
N LEU A 122 4.78 -20.58 -8.33
CA LEU A 122 3.64 -20.52 -7.41
C LEU A 122 2.86 -19.22 -7.64
N PHE A 123 1.54 -19.30 -7.75
CA PHE A 123 0.62 -18.17 -7.81
C PHE A 123 -0.13 -18.01 -6.48
N ILE A 124 -0.13 -16.82 -5.94
CA ILE A 124 -0.93 -16.41 -4.76
C ILE A 124 -2.06 -15.54 -5.28
N VAL A 125 -3.30 -16.03 -5.21
CA VAL A 125 -4.50 -15.28 -5.62
C VAL A 125 -5.11 -14.62 -4.41
N ALA A 126 -4.91 -13.31 -4.28
CA ALA A 126 -5.34 -12.51 -3.13
C ALA A 126 -6.58 -11.68 -3.47
N SER A 127 -7.76 -12.12 -2.99
CA SER A 127 -9.02 -11.41 -3.14
C SER A 127 -9.97 -11.72 -1.99
N LYS A 128 -10.37 -10.71 -1.21
CA LYS A 128 -11.21 -10.89 -0.01
C LYS A 128 -12.46 -11.70 -0.31
N THR A 129 -13.24 -11.31 -1.31
CA THR A 129 -14.49 -11.96 -1.69
C THR A 129 -14.34 -13.01 -2.80
N PHE A 130 -13.15 -13.13 -3.37
CA PHE A 130 -12.84 -13.97 -4.54
C PHE A 130 -13.76 -13.72 -5.74
N THR A 131 -14.12 -12.42 -5.94
CA THR A 131 -15.04 -11.95 -7.01
C THR A 131 -14.54 -10.71 -7.73
N THR A 132 -13.43 -10.12 -7.28
CA THR A 132 -12.90 -8.90 -7.91
C THR A 132 -12.55 -9.19 -9.37
N LEU A 133 -13.15 -8.43 -10.29
CA LEU A 133 -13.09 -8.70 -11.74
C LEU A 133 -11.66 -8.83 -12.24
N GLU A 134 -10.82 -7.87 -11.92
CA GLU A 134 -9.41 -7.79 -12.34
C GLU A 134 -8.61 -8.98 -11.82
N THR A 135 -8.69 -9.24 -10.51
CA THR A 135 -7.99 -10.35 -9.87
C THR A 135 -8.41 -11.70 -10.44
N MET A 136 -9.73 -11.92 -10.61
CA MET A 136 -10.20 -13.21 -11.13
C MET A 136 -9.93 -13.38 -12.63
N THR A 137 -9.86 -12.30 -13.39
CA THR A 137 -9.42 -12.35 -14.79
C THR A 137 -7.94 -12.72 -14.88
N ASN A 138 -7.09 -12.04 -14.14
CA ASN A 138 -5.66 -12.35 -14.09
C ASN A 138 -5.38 -13.76 -13.54
N ALA A 139 -6.15 -14.21 -12.53
CA ALA A 139 -6.02 -15.56 -11.98
C ALA A 139 -6.38 -16.64 -13.01
N ARG A 140 -7.44 -16.43 -13.84
CA ARG A 140 -7.77 -17.35 -14.94
C ARG A 140 -6.67 -17.37 -15.99
N THR A 141 -6.13 -16.23 -16.39
CA THR A 141 -5.00 -16.13 -17.32
C THR A 141 -3.77 -16.89 -16.78
N ALA A 142 -3.45 -16.74 -15.49
CA ALA A 142 -2.36 -17.45 -14.85
C ALA A 142 -2.60 -18.97 -14.81
N ARG A 143 -3.84 -19.41 -14.54
CA ARG A 143 -4.25 -20.81 -14.56
C ARG A 143 -4.08 -21.41 -15.96
N GLU A 144 -4.58 -20.76 -16.98
CA GLU A 144 -4.43 -21.17 -18.38
C GLU A 144 -2.96 -21.24 -18.79
N TRP A 145 -2.16 -20.24 -18.41
CA TRP A 145 -0.73 -20.20 -18.66
C TRP A 145 0.01 -21.37 -18.01
N ALA A 146 -0.32 -21.70 -16.75
CA ALA A 146 0.30 -22.80 -16.02
C ALA A 146 -0.11 -24.16 -16.59
N LEU A 147 -1.41 -24.41 -16.77
CA LEU A 147 -1.92 -25.68 -17.28
C LEU A 147 -1.41 -26.00 -18.69
N ALA A 148 -1.36 -24.99 -19.58
CA ALA A 148 -0.82 -25.19 -20.94
C ALA A 148 0.65 -25.68 -20.94
N ARG A 149 1.41 -25.37 -19.89
CA ARG A 149 2.83 -25.74 -19.75
C ARG A 149 3.06 -26.98 -18.88
N LEU A 150 2.05 -27.36 -18.10
CA LEU A 150 2.07 -28.54 -17.21
C LEU A 150 1.25 -29.71 -17.78
N GLY A 151 1.12 -29.76 -19.12
CA GLY A 151 0.46 -30.88 -19.81
C GLY A 151 -1.07 -30.92 -19.71
N GLY A 152 -1.71 -29.84 -19.25
CA GLY A 152 -3.16 -29.76 -19.09
C GLY A 152 -3.71 -30.49 -17.84
N ASP A 153 -2.84 -30.92 -16.93
CA ASP A 153 -3.24 -31.66 -15.74
C ASP A 153 -3.79 -30.71 -14.66
N GLU A 154 -5.11 -30.76 -14.44
CA GLU A 154 -5.81 -29.97 -13.43
C GLU A 154 -5.30 -30.21 -12.00
N SER A 155 -4.73 -31.37 -11.72
CA SER A 155 -4.16 -31.68 -10.39
C SER A 155 -2.94 -30.83 -10.05
N ALA A 156 -2.30 -30.21 -11.06
CA ALA A 156 -1.22 -29.25 -10.87
C ALA A 156 -1.67 -28.02 -10.05
N MET A 157 -2.96 -27.64 -10.09
CA MET A 157 -3.50 -26.52 -9.33
C MET A 157 -3.18 -26.63 -7.82
N ALA A 158 -3.23 -27.83 -7.24
CA ALA A 158 -2.97 -28.06 -5.83
C ALA A 158 -1.51 -27.72 -5.40
N ARG A 159 -0.59 -27.64 -6.35
CA ARG A 159 0.83 -27.36 -6.09
C ARG A 159 1.29 -25.99 -6.55
N HIS A 160 0.56 -25.38 -7.48
CA HIS A 160 0.94 -24.12 -8.11
C HIS A 160 0.05 -22.93 -7.76
N PHE A 161 -1.08 -23.16 -7.06
CA PHE A 161 -2.00 -22.09 -6.67
C PHE A 161 -2.37 -22.17 -5.20
N VAL A 162 -2.31 -21.00 -4.53
CA VAL A 162 -2.82 -20.78 -3.19
C VAL A 162 -3.72 -19.55 -3.19
N ALA A 163 -4.68 -19.52 -2.28
CA ALA A 163 -5.62 -18.39 -2.18
C ALA A 163 -5.46 -17.63 -0.86
N VAL A 164 -5.64 -16.33 -0.93
CA VAL A 164 -5.83 -15.46 0.24
C VAL A 164 -7.22 -14.85 0.13
N SER A 165 -8.16 -15.34 0.94
CA SER A 165 -9.58 -14.99 0.80
C SER A 165 -10.37 -15.28 2.07
N THR A 166 -11.61 -14.72 2.14
CA THR A 166 -12.62 -15.07 3.14
C THR A 166 -13.69 -16.04 2.59
N ASN A 167 -13.60 -16.42 1.30
CA ASN A 167 -14.66 -17.15 0.58
C ASN A 167 -14.18 -18.52 0.08
N ALA A 168 -14.25 -19.53 0.95
CA ALA A 168 -13.82 -20.89 0.66
C ALA A 168 -14.60 -21.55 -0.50
N GLU A 169 -15.91 -21.27 -0.63
CA GLU A 169 -16.75 -21.81 -1.70
C GLU A 169 -16.24 -21.40 -3.09
N LYS A 170 -15.96 -20.10 -3.28
CA LYS A 170 -15.46 -19.59 -4.55
C LYS A 170 -14.02 -19.98 -4.84
N VAL A 171 -13.19 -20.12 -3.81
CA VAL A 171 -11.82 -20.65 -3.92
C VAL A 171 -11.87 -22.08 -4.43
N SER A 172 -12.69 -22.95 -3.81
CA SER A 172 -12.89 -24.33 -4.26
C SER A 172 -13.47 -24.41 -5.69
N ALA A 173 -14.45 -23.57 -6.01
CA ALA A 173 -15.03 -23.51 -7.37
C ALA A 173 -14.03 -23.08 -8.45
N PHE A 174 -12.99 -22.33 -8.09
CA PHE A 174 -11.89 -21.96 -9.00
C PHE A 174 -10.92 -23.14 -9.24
N GLY A 175 -10.93 -24.15 -8.39
CA GLY A 175 -10.06 -25.32 -8.45
C GLY A 175 -8.86 -25.26 -7.49
N ILE A 176 -8.83 -24.33 -6.55
CA ILE A 176 -7.83 -24.27 -5.49
C ILE A 176 -8.36 -25.08 -4.28
N ASP A 177 -7.52 -25.97 -3.78
CA ASP A 177 -7.82 -26.71 -2.55
C ASP A 177 -7.93 -25.73 -1.37
N THR A 178 -8.98 -25.85 -0.58
CA THR A 178 -9.20 -25.00 0.60
C THR A 178 -8.13 -25.21 1.69
N ASP A 179 -7.41 -26.34 1.67
CA ASP A 179 -6.23 -26.53 2.50
C ASP A 179 -5.07 -25.60 2.10
N ASN A 180 -5.09 -25.08 0.89
CA ASN A 180 -4.16 -24.07 0.36
C ASN A 180 -4.74 -22.66 0.41
N MET A 181 -5.79 -22.42 1.18
CA MET A 181 -6.39 -21.11 1.38
C MET A 181 -5.97 -20.51 2.72
N PHE A 182 -5.50 -19.28 2.72
CA PHE A 182 -5.18 -18.48 3.90
C PHE A 182 -6.29 -17.46 4.13
N GLY A 183 -7.00 -17.61 5.25
CA GLY A 183 -8.11 -16.76 5.62
C GLY A 183 -7.67 -15.46 6.31
N PHE A 184 -8.55 -14.47 6.30
CA PHE A 184 -8.52 -13.28 7.14
C PHE A 184 -9.97 -12.83 7.39
N TRP A 185 -10.18 -11.69 8.04
CA TRP A 185 -11.50 -11.35 8.59
C TRP A 185 -12.12 -10.16 7.89
N ASP A 186 -13.42 -10.00 8.01
CA ASP A 186 -14.20 -8.90 7.42
C ASP A 186 -13.88 -7.55 8.09
N TRP A 187 -13.44 -7.54 9.34
CA TRP A 187 -12.95 -6.37 10.06
C TRP A 187 -11.56 -5.87 9.60
N VAL A 188 -10.94 -6.55 8.62
CA VAL A 188 -9.71 -6.09 7.95
C VAL A 188 -10.07 -5.33 6.69
N GLY A 189 -9.82 -4.03 6.66
CA GLY A 189 -9.92 -3.21 5.45
C GLY A 189 -8.81 -3.53 4.45
N GLY A 190 -9.09 -3.44 3.14
CA GLY A 190 -8.10 -3.78 2.10
C GLY A 190 -6.78 -3.00 2.22
N ARG A 191 -6.84 -1.69 2.41
CA ARG A 191 -5.66 -0.81 2.56
C ARG A 191 -4.95 -0.93 3.91
N TYR A 192 -5.51 -1.70 4.85
CA TYR A 192 -4.97 -2.02 6.17
C TYR A 192 -4.64 -3.50 6.32
N SER A 193 -4.38 -4.23 5.21
CA SER A 193 -4.35 -5.69 5.23
C SER A 193 -2.97 -6.32 5.07
N ILE A 194 -1.90 -5.55 4.88
CA ILE A 194 -0.56 -6.10 4.66
C ILE A 194 -0.05 -6.96 5.82
N ASP A 195 -0.48 -6.70 7.02
CA ASP A 195 -0.16 -7.42 8.25
C ASP A 195 -1.05 -8.67 8.49
N SER A 196 -2.01 -8.96 7.57
CA SER A 196 -2.84 -10.17 7.53
C SER A 196 -2.25 -11.26 6.61
N ALA A 197 -3.07 -12.26 6.26
CA ALA A 197 -2.73 -13.27 5.24
C ALA A 197 -2.41 -12.65 3.87
N VAL A 198 -2.84 -11.42 3.57
CA VAL A 198 -2.46 -10.66 2.37
C VAL A 198 -0.94 -10.48 2.27
N GLY A 199 -0.24 -10.43 3.39
CA GLY A 199 1.22 -10.39 3.46
C GLY A 199 1.94 -11.72 3.22
N LEU A 200 1.26 -12.79 2.78
CA LEU A 200 1.88 -14.10 2.57
C LEU A 200 3.10 -14.04 1.64
N SER A 201 3.02 -13.33 0.52
CA SER A 201 4.16 -13.14 -0.38
C SER A 201 5.35 -12.43 0.29
N THR A 202 5.07 -11.45 1.16
CA THR A 202 6.09 -10.77 1.98
C THR A 202 6.71 -11.75 2.98
N MET A 203 5.91 -12.57 3.69
CA MET A 203 6.43 -13.57 4.62
C MET A 203 7.29 -14.62 3.92
N ILE A 204 6.92 -15.07 2.71
CA ILE A 204 7.77 -15.97 1.91
C ILE A 204 9.09 -15.26 1.55
N ALA A 205 9.05 -13.97 1.21
CA ALA A 205 10.23 -13.21 0.82
C ALA A 205 11.22 -13.04 1.98
N VAL A 206 10.76 -12.51 3.12
CA VAL A 206 11.64 -12.12 4.23
C VAL A 206 11.78 -13.18 5.33
N GLY A 207 11.00 -14.25 5.25
CA GLY A 207 10.90 -15.30 6.26
C GLY A 207 9.92 -14.94 7.40
N PRO A 208 9.45 -15.96 8.14
CA PRO A 208 8.52 -15.76 9.25
C PRO A 208 9.03 -14.82 10.32
N ASP A 209 10.30 -14.88 10.66
CA ASP A 209 10.90 -14.01 11.69
C ASP A 209 10.92 -12.55 11.25
N GLY A 210 11.32 -12.27 10.00
CA GLY A 210 11.28 -10.92 9.45
C GLY A 210 9.85 -10.36 9.38
N PHE A 211 8.87 -11.19 9.03
CA PHE A 211 7.47 -10.77 9.02
C PHE A 211 6.97 -10.49 10.45
N ARG A 212 7.29 -11.34 11.44
CA ARG A 212 6.94 -11.09 12.84
C ARG A 212 7.63 -9.84 13.40
N GLU A 213 8.88 -9.57 13.00
CA GLU A 213 9.57 -8.33 13.34
C GLU A 213 8.83 -7.10 12.77
N MET A 214 8.32 -7.20 11.54
CA MET A 214 7.48 -6.14 10.95
C MET A 214 6.20 -5.94 11.78
N LEU A 215 5.49 -7.00 12.16
CA LEU A 215 4.30 -6.92 13.01
C LEU A 215 4.62 -6.29 14.38
N ALA A 216 5.76 -6.62 14.98
CA ALA A 216 6.19 -6.00 16.23
C ALA A 216 6.43 -4.49 16.08
N GLY A 217 6.92 -4.07 14.91
CA GLY A 217 7.05 -2.65 14.57
C GLY A 217 5.72 -1.91 14.51
N PHE A 218 4.72 -2.50 13.87
CA PHE A 218 3.34 -2.00 13.88
C PHE A 218 2.81 -1.87 15.30
N HIS A 219 2.88 -2.95 16.07
CA HIS A 219 2.40 -2.99 17.45
C HIS A 219 3.05 -1.93 18.34
N ALA A 220 4.33 -1.66 18.16
CA ALA A 220 5.03 -0.62 18.92
C ALA A 220 4.41 0.77 18.70
N ILE A 221 3.95 1.08 17.50
CA ILE A 221 3.24 2.33 17.21
C ILE A 221 1.79 2.29 17.70
N ASP A 222 1.13 1.13 17.68
CA ASP A 222 -0.21 0.98 18.28
C ASP A 222 -0.18 1.34 19.78
N GLU A 223 0.81 0.82 20.52
CA GLU A 223 0.98 1.12 21.94
C GLU A 223 1.39 2.58 22.16
N HIS A 224 2.27 3.12 21.33
CA HIS A 224 2.61 4.54 21.38
C HIS A 224 1.37 5.42 21.13
N PHE A 225 0.55 5.10 20.15
CA PHE A 225 -0.69 5.82 19.83
C PHE A 225 -1.69 5.79 21.00
N ARG A 226 -1.81 4.64 21.69
CA ARG A 226 -2.73 4.47 22.83
C ARG A 226 -2.27 5.16 24.11
N THR A 227 -0.96 5.24 24.35
CA THR A 227 -0.41 5.55 25.67
C THR A 227 0.38 6.86 25.75
N ALA A 228 0.93 7.33 24.65
CA ALA A 228 1.69 8.58 24.64
C ALA A 228 0.76 9.80 24.84
N PRO A 229 1.19 10.80 25.62
CA PRO A 229 0.44 12.05 25.73
C PRO A 229 0.41 12.77 24.36
N PHE A 230 -0.64 13.54 24.07
CA PHE A 230 -0.89 14.11 22.76
C PHE A 230 0.24 14.99 22.23
N ASP A 231 0.96 15.69 23.08
CA ASP A 231 2.11 16.55 22.72
C ASP A 231 3.36 15.75 22.32
N ARG A 232 3.36 14.44 22.47
CA ARG A 232 4.45 13.50 22.11
C ARG A 232 3.96 12.32 21.28
N ASN A 233 2.68 12.28 20.95
CA ASN A 233 2.06 11.19 20.19
C ASN A 233 2.29 11.43 18.69
N LEU A 234 3.27 10.75 18.10
CA LEU A 234 3.70 11.00 16.73
C LEU A 234 2.58 10.89 15.68
N PRO A 235 1.73 9.83 15.67
CA PRO A 235 0.61 9.76 14.75
C PRO A 235 -0.39 10.89 14.92
N VAL A 236 -0.70 11.26 16.16
CA VAL A 236 -1.62 12.38 16.46
C VAL A 236 -1.05 13.70 15.96
N LEU A 237 0.23 13.97 16.25
CA LEU A 237 0.90 15.19 15.80
C LEU A 237 0.94 15.29 14.28
N LEU A 238 1.30 14.20 13.58
CA LEU A 238 1.32 14.17 12.12
C LEU A 238 -0.09 14.39 11.54
N GLY A 239 -1.11 13.77 12.13
CA GLY A 239 -2.50 13.95 11.72
C GLY A 239 -2.99 15.37 11.92
N LEU A 240 -2.72 15.98 13.08
CA LEU A 240 -3.10 17.36 13.39
C LEU A 240 -2.36 18.37 12.51
N LEU A 241 -1.08 18.17 12.21
CA LEU A 241 -0.33 19.01 11.25
C LEU A 241 -0.95 18.95 9.86
N THR A 242 -1.36 17.77 9.41
CA THR A 242 -2.06 17.62 8.11
C THR A 242 -3.38 18.40 8.11
N VAL A 243 -4.22 18.23 9.14
CA VAL A 243 -5.46 18.98 9.29
C VAL A 243 -5.19 20.48 9.29
N TRP A 244 -4.18 20.93 10.02
CA TRP A 244 -3.81 22.35 10.12
C TRP A 244 -3.39 22.91 8.77
N HIS A 245 -2.53 22.23 8.03
CA HIS A 245 -2.10 22.67 6.71
C HIS A 245 -3.27 22.70 5.71
N VAL A 246 -4.14 21.71 5.73
CA VAL A 246 -5.29 21.62 4.82
C VAL A 246 -6.33 22.68 5.11
N ASN A 247 -6.78 22.79 6.36
CA ASN A 247 -7.95 23.59 6.70
C ASN A 247 -7.63 25.05 7.01
N PHE A 248 -6.40 25.38 7.43
CA PHE A 248 -6.03 26.74 7.83
C PHE A 248 -5.06 27.42 6.84
N PHE A 249 -4.28 26.65 6.08
CA PHE A 249 -3.35 27.17 5.10
C PHE A 249 -3.72 26.82 3.65
N GLY A 250 -4.80 26.08 3.45
CA GLY A 250 -5.30 25.71 2.12
C GLY A 250 -4.38 24.79 1.33
N ALA A 251 -3.58 23.97 2.01
CA ALA A 251 -2.76 22.95 1.34
C ALA A 251 -3.67 21.86 0.75
N GLU A 252 -3.58 21.64 -0.55
CA GLU A 252 -4.39 20.63 -1.25
C GLU A 252 -3.70 19.26 -1.33
N THR A 253 -2.37 19.25 -1.10
CA THR A 253 -1.54 18.05 -1.27
C THR A 253 -0.52 17.90 -0.15
N VAL A 254 -0.01 16.68 0.02
CA VAL A 254 1.15 16.36 0.86
C VAL A 254 2.13 15.53 0.02
N ALA A 255 3.38 15.96 -0.07
CA ALA A 255 4.44 15.21 -0.75
C ALA A 255 5.18 14.30 0.23
N VAL A 256 5.23 12.99 -0.07
CA VAL A 256 6.01 12.01 0.71
C VAL A 256 7.29 11.70 -0.05
N LEU A 257 8.41 12.04 0.54
CA LEU A 257 9.72 12.09 -0.12
C LEU A 257 10.73 11.19 0.61
N PRO A 258 10.70 9.87 0.39
CA PRO A 258 11.64 8.96 1.01
C PRO A 258 13.03 9.09 0.35
N TYR A 259 14.05 9.38 1.15
CA TYR A 259 15.45 9.36 0.73
C TYR A 259 16.07 7.98 1.03
N ASP A 260 15.41 6.99 0.45
CA ASP A 260 15.85 5.60 0.42
C ASP A 260 15.19 4.89 -0.77
N GLN A 261 16.00 4.24 -1.60
CA GLN A 261 15.53 3.58 -2.82
C GLN A 261 14.61 2.38 -2.55
N TYR A 262 14.76 1.73 -1.39
CA TYR A 262 13.87 0.64 -1.00
C TYR A 262 12.43 1.12 -0.74
N LEU A 263 12.25 2.39 -0.33
CA LEU A 263 10.93 2.97 -0.10
C LEU A 263 10.26 3.57 -1.36
N LYS A 264 10.76 3.28 -2.58
CA LYS A 264 10.21 3.84 -3.83
C LYS A 264 8.71 3.56 -4.04
N ARG A 265 8.16 2.51 -3.44
CA ARG A 265 6.72 2.17 -3.53
C ARG A 265 5.90 2.69 -2.34
N PHE A 266 6.55 3.26 -1.33
CA PHE A 266 5.87 3.75 -0.14
C PHE A 266 4.91 4.91 -0.42
N PRO A 267 5.25 5.94 -1.25
CA PRO A 267 4.29 6.97 -1.62
C PRO A 267 3.05 6.42 -2.32
N ALA A 268 3.19 5.47 -3.23
CA ALA A 268 2.06 4.84 -3.93
C ALA A 268 1.16 4.03 -2.98
N TYR A 269 1.73 3.35 -1.97
CA TYR A 269 0.97 2.69 -0.91
C TYR A 269 0.17 3.72 -0.09
N LEU A 270 0.78 4.83 0.29
CA LEU A 270 0.13 5.89 1.04
C LEU A 270 -0.98 6.59 0.24
N GLN A 271 -0.92 6.62 -1.09
CA GLN A 271 -2.02 7.14 -1.91
C GLN A 271 -3.34 6.43 -1.59
N GLN A 272 -3.33 5.09 -1.58
CA GLN A 272 -4.53 4.34 -1.22
C GLN A 272 -4.87 4.52 0.26
N LEU A 273 -3.88 4.33 1.15
CA LEU A 273 -4.11 4.41 2.59
C LEU A 273 -4.78 5.73 2.99
N THR A 274 -4.32 6.85 2.45
CA THR A 274 -4.78 8.18 2.86
C THR A 274 -6.00 8.67 2.08
N MET A 275 -5.95 8.62 0.73
CA MET A 275 -6.99 9.22 -0.11
C MET A 275 -8.27 8.39 -0.12
N GLU A 276 -8.18 7.06 -0.11
CA GLU A 276 -9.36 6.20 0.00
C GLU A 276 -10.00 6.28 1.39
N SER A 277 -9.20 6.49 2.44
CA SER A 277 -9.70 6.67 3.80
C SER A 277 -10.37 8.03 4.00
N ASN A 278 -9.68 9.11 3.69
CA ASN A 278 -10.10 10.46 4.08
C ASN A 278 -10.67 11.30 2.93
N GLY A 279 -10.69 10.78 1.69
CA GLY A 279 -11.35 11.42 0.55
C GLY A 279 -12.89 11.32 0.65
N LYS A 280 -13.46 11.92 1.68
CA LYS A 280 -14.88 11.83 2.03
C LYS A 280 -15.52 13.23 2.04
N SER A 281 -16.77 13.32 1.59
CA SER A 281 -17.57 14.55 1.59
C SER A 281 -18.74 14.52 2.57
N MET A 282 -18.91 13.40 3.29
CA MET A 282 -20.01 13.22 4.25
C MET A 282 -19.44 12.97 5.64
N SER A 283 -20.05 13.63 6.63
CA SER A 283 -19.73 13.40 8.04
C SER A 283 -20.30 12.08 8.56
N LEU A 284 -19.89 11.66 9.78
CA LEU A 284 -20.48 10.54 10.47
C LEU A 284 -22.00 10.73 10.77
N ALA A 285 -22.48 11.96 10.79
CA ALA A 285 -23.91 12.28 10.91
C ALA A 285 -24.68 12.20 9.58
N GLY A 286 -24.01 11.90 8.47
CA GLY A 286 -24.63 11.87 7.14
C GLY A 286 -24.84 13.25 6.51
N GLU A 287 -24.20 14.27 7.02
CA GLU A 287 -24.27 15.64 6.50
C GLU A 287 -23.07 15.94 5.58
N ARG A 288 -23.29 16.74 4.55
CA ARG A 288 -22.19 17.20 3.70
C ARG A 288 -21.30 18.16 4.46
N VAL A 289 -19.99 17.88 4.48
CA VAL A 289 -19.02 18.77 5.12
C VAL A 289 -18.80 20.03 4.28
N ASP A 290 -18.55 21.16 4.92
CA ASP A 290 -18.24 22.47 4.33
C ASP A 290 -16.76 22.86 4.43
N TYR A 291 -15.92 21.93 4.86
CA TYR A 291 -14.47 22.05 4.96
C TYR A 291 -13.77 21.01 4.09
N GLN A 292 -12.48 21.21 3.84
CA GLN A 292 -11.67 20.28 3.06
C GLN A 292 -11.29 19.05 3.91
N THR A 293 -11.31 17.88 3.27
CA THR A 293 -10.86 16.60 3.84
C THR A 293 -9.82 15.97 2.92
N GLY A 294 -9.08 14.98 3.38
CA GLY A 294 -8.27 14.09 2.56
C GLY A 294 -7.39 14.75 1.48
N PRO A 295 -6.23 15.36 1.83
CA PRO A 295 -5.34 15.93 0.83
C PRO A 295 -4.80 14.87 -0.12
N ILE A 296 -4.39 15.29 -1.31
CA ILE A 296 -3.76 14.41 -2.30
C ILE A 296 -2.35 14.03 -1.83
N TYR A 297 -2.13 12.76 -1.57
CA TYR A 297 -0.80 12.22 -1.27
C TYR A 297 -0.09 11.80 -2.55
N TRP A 298 1.18 12.17 -2.67
CA TRP A 298 2.01 11.83 -3.82
C TRP A 298 3.48 11.94 -3.44
N GLY A 299 4.38 11.45 -4.28
CA GLY A 299 5.81 11.60 -4.03
C GLY A 299 6.65 10.59 -4.81
N GLU A 300 7.94 10.81 -4.74
CA GLU A 300 8.99 9.99 -5.34
C GLU A 300 10.21 9.96 -4.42
N PRO A 301 11.09 8.97 -4.54
CA PRO A 301 12.34 8.98 -3.81
C PRO A 301 13.21 10.21 -4.09
N GLY A 302 13.81 10.77 -3.06
CA GLY A 302 14.98 11.62 -3.22
C GLY A 302 16.19 10.74 -3.62
N THR A 303 17.08 11.21 -4.47
CA THR A 303 17.20 12.56 -5.07
C THR A 303 16.42 12.73 -6.37
N ASN A 304 15.79 11.68 -6.89
CA ASN A 304 15.09 11.69 -8.19
C ASN A 304 14.03 12.79 -8.23
N GLY A 305 13.19 12.94 -7.19
CA GLY A 305 12.18 13.98 -7.09
C GLY A 305 12.73 15.40 -7.25
N GLN A 306 13.96 15.66 -6.77
CA GLN A 306 14.61 16.97 -6.90
C GLN A 306 14.80 17.38 -8.38
N HIS A 307 15.00 16.43 -9.26
CA HIS A 307 15.20 16.63 -10.71
C HIS A 307 13.88 16.50 -11.49
N SER A 308 12.75 16.41 -10.83
CA SER A 308 11.43 16.26 -11.44
C SER A 308 10.48 17.40 -11.08
N PHE A 309 10.15 17.59 -9.81
CA PHE A 309 9.05 18.48 -9.39
C PHE A 309 9.41 19.45 -8.24
N TYR A 310 10.63 19.46 -7.73
CA TYR A 310 10.99 20.37 -6.62
C TYR A 310 10.95 21.85 -7.00
N GLN A 311 11.04 22.20 -8.29
CA GLN A 311 10.78 23.55 -8.76
C GLN A 311 9.42 24.06 -8.26
N LEU A 312 8.36 23.23 -8.36
CA LEU A 312 7.03 23.59 -7.87
C LEU A 312 7.01 23.75 -6.34
N ILE A 313 7.68 22.87 -5.61
CA ILE A 313 7.70 22.90 -4.15
C ILE A 313 8.40 24.14 -3.64
N HIS A 314 9.54 24.54 -4.24
CA HIS A 314 10.32 25.69 -3.80
C HIS A 314 9.75 27.04 -4.25
N GLN A 315 9.40 27.17 -5.53
CA GLN A 315 9.05 28.46 -6.14
C GLN A 315 7.65 28.50 -6.76
N GLY A 316 6.87 27.41 -6.62
CA GLY A 316 5.49 27.40 -7.11
C GLY A 316 4.55 28.20 -6.21
N THR A 317 3.36 28.47 -6.74
CA THR A 317 2.30 29.21 -6.03
C THR A 317 1.46 28.36 -5.06
N ARG A 318 1.70 27.04 -5.02
CA ARG A 318 1.00 26.10 -4.14
C ARG A 318 1.79 25.85 -2.86
N LEU A 319 1.09 25.81 -1.73
CA LEU A 319 1.68 25.30 -0.49
C LEU A 319 1.64 23.79 -0.51
N ILE A 320 2.81 23.15 -0.42
CA ILE A 320 2.97 21.68 -0.45
C ILE A 320 3.75 21.28 0.79
N PRO A 321 3.08 20.86 1.87
CA PRO A 321 3.76 20.22 3.00
C PRO A 321 4.50 18.97 2.53
N CYS A 322 5.73 18.75 3.05
CA CYS A 322 6.57 17.63 2.65
C CYS A 322 6.94 16.77 3.85
N ASP A 323 6.80 15.45 3.71
CA ASP A 323 7.30 14.44 4.64
C ASP A 323 8.59 13.85 4.08
N PHE A 324 9.74 14.26 4.61
CA PHE A 324 11.03 13.63 4.33
C PHE A 324 11.21 12.39 5.21
N ILE A 325 11.54 11.26 4.60
CA ILE A 325 11.84 10.02 5.31
C ILE A 325 13.28 9.63 4.98
N ALA A 326 14.13 9.53 6.01
CA ALA A 326 15.55 9.26 5.84
C ALA A 326 16.09 8.33 6.94
N PHE A 327 17.24 7.74 6.68
CA PHE A 327 17.87 6.77 7.58
C PHE A 327 19.33 7.14 7.82
N ALA A 328 19.75 7.01 9.09
CA ALA A 328 21.13 7.33 9.49
C ALA A 328 22.16 6.32 8.94
N LEU A 329 21.72 5.09 8.66
CA LEU A 329 22.57 4.02 8.16
C LEU A 329 22.02 3.45 6.85
N SER A 330 22.90 3.32 5.85
CA SER A 330 22.59 2.62 4.60
C SER A 330 22.72 1.11 4.77
N LEU A 331 21.75 0.35 4.22
CA LEU A 331 21.87 -1.11 4.09
C LEU A 331 22.87 -1.56 3.03
N ASN A 332 23.29 -0.64 2.15
CA ASN A 332 24.27 -0.90 1.07
C ASN A 332 25.29 0.24 1.03
N PRO A 333 26.27 0.26 1.95
CA PRO A 333 27.27 1.32 1.98
C PRO A 333 28.20 1.23 0.76
N VAL A 334 28.23 2.29 -0.07
CA VAL A 334 29.08 2.41 -1.27
C VAL A 334 29.73 3.79 -1.28
N GLY A 335 31.02 3.86 -1.03
CA GLY A 335 31.77 5.12 -0.99
C GLY A 335 31.07 6.19 -0.14
N ASP A 336 30.89 7.39 -0.70
CA ASP A 336 30.24 8.56 -0.08
C ASP A 336 28.77 8.74 -0.44
N HIS A 337 28.17 7.74 -1.13
CA HIS A 337 26.78 7.84 -1.63
C HIS A 337 25.77 8.17 -0.53
N HIS A 338 25.94 7.58 0.67
CA HIS A 338 25.01 7.82 1.77
C HIS A 338 25.13 9.23 2.34
N ASP A 339 26.35 9.72 2.52
CA ASP A 339 26.59 11.09 3.00
C ASP A 339 26.05 12.12 2.01
N LEU A 340 26.21 11.91 0.70
CA LEU A 340 25.64 12.74 -0.34
C LEU A 340 24.10 12.72 -0.31
N LEU A 341 23.49 11.55 -0.09
CA LEU A 341 22.03 11.41 0.03
C LEU A 341 21.53 12.19 1.24
N MET A 342 22.16 12.02 2.40
CA MET A 342 21.79 12.71 3.63
C MET A 342 22.01 14.21 3.57
N ALA A 343 23.11 14.67 2.96
CA ALA A 343 23.34 16.08 2.71
C ALA A 343 22.22 16.71 1.88
N ASN A 344 21.68 15.98 0.89
CA ASN A 344 20.53 16.45 0.11
C ASN A 344 19.25 16.55 0.97
N VAL A 345 18.94 15.59 1.84
CA VAL A 345 17.79 15.69 2.76
C VAL A 345 17.87 16.95 3.59
N PHE A 346 19.00 17.16 4.25
CA PHE A 346 19.20 18.31 5.14
C PHE A 346 19.14 19.64 4.37
N ALA A 347 19.79 19.70 3.21
CA ALA A 347 19.78 20.89 2.37
C ALA A 347 18.36 21.23 1.86
N GLN A 348 17.56 20.25 1.48
CA GLN A 348 16.18 20.48 1.03
C GLN A 348 15.29 20.95 2.16
N ALA A 349 15.37 20.32 3.35
CA ALA A 349 14.61 20.75 4.52
C ALA A 349 14.98 22.18 4.93
N GLU A 350 16.25 22.53 4.98
CA GLU A 350 16.74 23.86 5.31
C GLU A 350 16.32 24.90 4.26
N ALA A 351 16.48 24.59 2.97
CA ALA A 351 16.11 25.49 1.89
C ALA A 351 14.60 25.78 1.85
N LEU A 352 13.76 24.78 2.13
CA LEU A 352 12.30 24.96 2.22
C LEU A 352 11.90 25.80 3.44
N ALA A 353 12.58 25.63 4.57
CA ALA A 353 12.31 26.38 5.78
C ALA A 353 12.72 27.85 5.66
N PHE A 354 13.93 28.12 5.21
CA PHE A 354 14.54 29.46 5.29
C PHE A 354 14.55 30.23 3.97
N GLY A 355 14.55 29.51 2.84
CA GLY A 355 14.62 30.12 1.52
C GLY A 355 15.90 30.92 1.25
N LYS A 356 15.80 31.92 0.37
CA LYS A 356 16.89 32.83 -0.01
C LYS A 356 16.32 34.20 -0.42
N THR A 357 16.70 35.23 0.30
CA THR A 357 16.15 36.58 0.10
C THR A 357 16.73 37.26 -1.14
N ALA A 358 16.04 38.29 -1.66
CA ALA A 358 16.53 39.09 -2.76
C ALA A 358 17.87 39.80 -2.45
N GLN A 359 18.12 40.16 -1.19
CA GLN A 359 19.40 40.74 -0.76
C GLN A 359 20.53 39.72 -0.92
N GLN A 360 20.37 38.49 -0.40
CA GLN A 360 21.36 37.43 -0.53
C GLN A 360 21.67 37.09 -2.00
N VAL A 361 20.61 37.09 -2.85
CA VAL A 361 20.78 36.85 -4.30
C VAL A 361 21.60 37.93 -4.96
N ARG A 362 21.43 39.23 -4.58
CA ARG A 362 22.25 40.34 -5.08
C ARG A 362 23.70 40.25 -4.60
N GLU A 363 23.90 39.92 -3.34
CA GLU A 363 25.24 39.76 -2.75
C GLU A 363 26.07 38.68 -3.44
N GLU A 364 25.41 37.70 -4.09
CA GLU A 364 26.05 36.70 -4.94
C GLU A 364 26.43 37.22 -6.34
N GLY A 365 26.21 38.52 -6.63
CA GLY A 365 26.52 39.12 -7.93
C GLY A 365 25.49 38.87 -9.03
N THR A 366 24.26 38.45 -8.65
CA THR A 366 23.18 38.26 -9.61
C THR A 366 22.71 39.57 -10.23
N ALA A 367 22.58 39.65 -11.55
CA ALA A 367 22.05 40.83 -12.24
C ALA A 367 20.62 41.15 -11.79
N ASP A 368 20.26 42.45 -11.63
CA ASP A 368 19.00 42.87 -11.03
C ASP A 368 17.75 42.26 -11.69
N TRP A 369 17.74 42.13 -13.02
CA TRP A 369 16.61 41.56 -13.74
C TRP A 369 16.39 40.07 -13.41
N LEU A 370 17.43 39.36 -12.98
CA LEU A 370 17.39 37.91 -12.66
C LEU A 370 17.10 37.68 -11.17
N VAL A 371 17.31 38.67 -10.31
CA VAL A 371 17.12 38.53 -8.86
C VAL A 371 15.74 37.98 -8.49
N PRO A 372 14.60 38.51 -9.04
CA PRO A 372 13.27 37.98 -8.68
C PRO A 372 13.10 36.47 -9.01
N HIS A 373 13.79 35.98 -10.01
CA HIS A 373 13.72 34.60 -10.45
C HIS A 373 14.57 33.61 -9.60
N ARG A 374 15.45 34.17 -8.76
CA ARG A 374 16.36 33.39 -7.91
C ARG A 374 16.09 33.54 -6.40
N VAL A 375 15.01 34.23 -6.05
CA VAL A 375 14.50 34.29 -4.67
C VAL A 375 13.76 32.99 -4.35
N PHE A 376 13.98 32.49 -3.16
CA PHE A 376 13.23 31.38 -2.56
C PHE A 376 12.53 31.93 -1.32
N GLU A 377 11.20 31.84 -1.29
CA GLU A 377 10.41 32.46 -0.21
C GLU A 377 10.68 31.82 1.15
N GLY A 378 10.99 30.53 1.17
CA GLY A 378 11.06 29.76 2.41
C GLY A 378 9.68 29.56 3.05
N ASN A 379 9.67 29.30 4.35
CA ASN A 379 8.44 29.06 5.14
C ASN A 379 7.52 27.99 4.51
N ARG A 380 8.13 26.97 3.88
CA ARG A 380 7.46 25.81 3.31
C ARG A 380 7.50 24.68 4.34
N PRO A 381 6.35 24.18 4.83
CA PRO A 381 6.32 23.24 5.94
C PRO A 381 6.90 21.88 5.55
N THR A 382 7.74 21.34 6.42
CA THR A 382 8.30 20.00 6.27
C THR A 382 8.26 19.23 7.58
N ASN A 383 8.05 17.93 7.51
CA ASN A 383 8.35 16.96 8.57
C ASN A 383 9.58 16.15 8.14
N THR A 384 10.45 15.83 9.08
CA THR A 384 11.58 14.94 8.84
C THR A 384 11.50 13.74 9.78
N LEU A 385 11.28 12.56 9.20
CA LEU A 385 11.31 11.28 9.89
C LEU A 385 12.70 10.67 9.67
N LEU A 386 13.54 10.77 10.70
CA LEU A 386 14.90 10.21 10.68
C LEU A 386 14.93 8.97 11.59
N ALA A 387 15.23 7.83 11.00
CA ALA A 387 15.37 6.56 11.71
C ALA A 387 16.78 5.98 11.52
N GLU A 388 17.09 4.86 12.17
CA GLU A 388 18.43 4.25 12.10
C GLU A 388 18.65 3.59 10.73
N SER A 389 17.78 2.66 10.33
CA SER A 389 17.86 1.93 9.05
C SER A 389 16.51 1.34 8.67
N VAL A 390 16.35 0.94 7.39
CA VAL A 390 15.14 0.24 6.90
C VAL A 390 15.19 -1.22 7.36
N THR A 391 14.61 -1.51 8.53
CA THR A 391 14.40 -2.87 9.02
C THR A 391 12.94 -3.29 8.87
N PRO A 392 12.60 -4.60 8.99
CA PRO A 392 11.21 -5.02 9.04
C PRO A 392 10.41 -4.29 10.12
N ALA A 393 10.95 -4.17 11.34
CA ALA A 393 10.31 -3.40 12.42
C ALA A 393 10.11 -1.94 12.07
N MET A 394 11.08 -1.30 11.39
CA MET A 394 10.95 0.10 10.99
C MET A 394 9.88 0.30 9.92
N LEU A 395 9.76 -0.62 8.95
CA LEU A 395 8.68 -0.57 7.97
C LEU A 395 7.31 -0.66 8.65
N GLY A 396 7.15 -1.60 9.60
CA GLY A 396 5.93 -1.71 10.40
C GLY A 396 5.60 -0.42 11.16
N LYS A 397 6.62 0.21 11.78
CA LYS A 397 6.45 1.51 12.45
C LYS A 397 6.00 2.63 11.51
N LEU A 398 6.61 2.71 10.31
CA LEU A 398 6.24 3.72 9.32
C LEU A 398 4.81 3.55 8.83
N VAL A 399 4.38 2.32 8.53
CA VAL A 399 3.01 2.05 8.08
C VAL A 399 2.01 2.40 9.19
N ALA A 400 2.19 1.90 10.40
CA ALA A 400 1.30 2.19 11.52
C ALA A 400 1.25 3.68 11.90
N LEU A 401 2.36 4.41 11.75
CA LEU A 401 2.40 5.86 11.94
C LEU A 401 1.39 6.57 11.02
N TYR A 402 1.37 6.22 9.74
CA TYR A 402 0.43 6.81 8.79
C TYR A 402 -0.99 6.27 8.97
N GLU A 403 -1.20 4.99 9.31
CA GLU A 403 -2.52 4.43 9.62
C GLU A 403 -3.22 5.22 10.73
N HIS A 404 -2.52 5.43 11.86
CA HIS A 404 -3.06 6.17 12.98
C HIS A 404 -3.14 7.69 12.74
N SER A 405 -2.24 8.25 11.91
CA SER A 405 -2.35 9.64 11.46
C SER A 405 -3.63 9.86 10.62
N VAL A 406 -3.91 8.95 9.69
CA VAL A 406 -5.14 8.95 8.88
C VAL A 406 -6.40 8.82 9.77
N PHE A 407 -6.36 7.91 10.74
CA PHE A 407 -7.45 7.77 11.70
C PHE A 407 -7.67 9.05 12.52
N THR A 408 -6.59 9.67 13.01
CA THR A 408 -6.65 10.95 13.74
C THR A 408 -7.31 12.04 12.88
N GLN A 409 -6.92 12.18 11.61
CA GLN A 409 -7.53 13.11 10.66
C GLN A 409 -9.02 12.83 10.50
N GLY A 410 -9.40 11.55 10.29
CA GLY A 410 -10.78 11.12 10.13
C GLY A 410 -11.65 11.47 11.34
N VAL A 411 -11.12 11.30 12.55
CA VAL A 411 -11.79 11.70 13.81
C VAL A 411 -11.99 13.22 13.88
N VAL A 412 -10.94 14.00 13.58
CA VAL A 412 -11.03 15.47 13.61
C VAL A 412 -12.01 15.98 12.57
N TRP A 413 -12.04 15.43 11.38
CA TRP A 413 -13.00 15.77 10.32
C TRP A 413 -14.37 15.13 10.50
N SER A 414 -14.57 14.31 11.53
CA SER A 414 -15.84 13.60 11.79
C SER A 414 -16.34 12.81 10.58
N ILE A 415 -15.46 12.12 9.86
CA ILE A 415 -15.75 11.31 8.68
C ILE A 415 -15.49 9.82 8.95
N ASN A 416 -16.06 8.91 8.13
CA ASN A 416 -15.75 7.48 8.18
C ASN A 416 -14.52 7.15 7.30
N PRO A 417 -13.34 6.86 7.88
CA PRO A 417 -12.13 6.58 7.10
C PRO A 417 -12.00 5.11 6.66
N PHE A 418 -13.03 4.27 6.83
CA PHE A 418 -12.88 2.81 6.68
C PHE A 418 -13.71 2.20 5.56
N ASP A 419 -14.64 2.94 4.95
CA ASP A 419 -15.37 2.55 3.76
C ASP A 419 -14.75 3.13 2.47
N GLN A 420 -15.33 2.76 1.29
CA GLN A 420 -14.87 3.21 -0.03
C GLN A 420 -16.00 3.25 -1.07
N TRP A 421 -17.16 3.78 -0.73
CA TRP A 421 -18.33 3.83 -1.63
C TRP A 421 -18.06 4.53 -2.96
N GLY A 422 -17.11 5.47 -2.99
CA GLY A 422 -16.74 6.23 -4.19
C GLY A 422 -16.23 5.39 -5.37
N VAL A 423 -15.80 4.15 -5.16
CA VAL A 423 -15.31 3.27 -6.22
C VAL A 423 -16.40 2.32 -6.78
N GLU A 424 -17.57 2.25 -6.15
CA GLU A 424 -18.58 1.22 -6.50
C GLU A 424 -19.33 1.53 -7.80
N LEU A 425 -19.63 2.81 -8.08
CA LEU A 425 -20.30 3.21 -9.31
C LEU A 425 -19.49 2.83 -10.56
N GLY A 426 -18.18 3.12 -10.56
CA GLY A 426 -17.31 2.77 -11.68
C GLY A 426 -17.27 1.27 -11.94
N LYS A 427 -17.21 0.44 -10.90
CA LYS A 427 -17.24 -1.03 -11.02
C LYS A 427 -18.56 -1.54 -11.62
N ALA A 428 -19.70 -0.96 -11.20
CA ALA A 428 -21.00 -1.33 -11.75
C ALA A 428 -21.10 -1.00 -13.24
N LEU A 429 -20.67 0.20 -13.64
CA LEU A 429 -20.66 0.62 -15.04
C LEU A 429 -19.69 -0.22 -15.88
N ALA A 430 -18.48 -0.52 -15.37
CA ALA A 430 -17.50 -1.32 -16.09
C ALA A 430 -18.01 -2.73 -16.42
N ARG A 431 -18.77 -3.37 -15.51
CA ARG A 431 -19.40 -4.68 -15.78
C ARG A 431 -20.40 -4.60 -16.94
N ARG A 432 -21.26 -3.59 -16.93
CA ARG A 432 -22.23 -3.34 -18.00
C ARG A 432 -21.53 -3.12 -19.34
N PHE A 433 -20.52 -2.24 -19.38
CA PHE A 433 -19.77 -1.98 -20.60
C PHE A 433 -19.03 -3.23 -21.12
N ALA A 434 -18.49 -4.05 -20.24
CA ALA A 434 -17.84 -5.30 -20.63
C ALA A 434 -18.82 -6.29 -21.32
N GLU A 435 -20.08 -6.31 -20.91
CA GLU A 435 -21.13 -7.10 -21.58
C GLU A 435 -21.47 -6.50 -22.96
N GLU A 436 -21.64 -5.18 -23.06
CA GLU A 436 -21.93 -4.47 -24.32
C GLU A 436 -20.78 -4.61 -25.32
N LEU A 437 -19.52 -4.55 -24.88
CA LEU A 437 -18.36 -4.74 -25.75
C LEU A 437 -18.24 -6.17 -26.32
N ARG A 438 -18.79 -7.17 -25.62
CA ARG A 438 -18.80 -8.57 -26.07
C ARG A 438 -19.99 -8.92 -26.95
N ALA A 439 -21.07 -8.14 -26.89
CA ALA A 439 -22.29 -8.40 -27.68
C ALA A 439 -22.07 -8.08 -29.16
N ASP A 440 -22.63 -8.89 -30.07
CA ASP A 440 -22.50 -8.67 -31.52
C ASP A 440 -23.15 -7.36 -31.97
N ALA A 441 -24.28 -6.97 -31.38
CA ALA A 441 -25.03 -5.76 -31.68
C ALA A 441 -25.63 -5.15 -30.40
N PRO A 442 -24.85 -4.45 -29.56
CA PRO A 442 -25.36 -3.85 -28.35
C PRO A 442 -26.32 -2.68 -28.65
N ALA A 443 -27.38 -2.58 -27.89
CA ALA A 443 -28.20 -1.38 -27.84
C ALA A 443 -27.57 -0.38 -26.89
N LEU A 444 -26.72 0.50 -27.42
CA LEU A 444 -26.03 1.51 -26.61
C LEU A 444 -27.03 2.58 -26.14
N ALA A 445 -27.08 2.80 -24.83
CA ALA A 445 -27.98 3.76 -24.17
C ALA A 445 -27.21 4.66 -23.19
N HIS A 446 -26.01 5.08 -23.59
CA HIS A 446 -25.16 6.00 -22.82
C HIS A 446 -25.25 7.42 -23.41
N ASP A 447 -24.50 8.34 -22.82
CA ASP A 447 -24.27 9.65 -23.40
C ASP A 447 -23.53 9.55 -24.76
N SER A 448 -23.56 10.63 -25.53
CA SER A 448 -23.02 10.65 -26.90
C SER A 448 -21.50 10.36 -26.93
N SER A 449 -20.77 10.82 -25.94
CA SER A 449 -19.32 10.59 -25.86
C SER A 449 -19.00 9.12 -25.57
N THR A 450 -19.68 8.52 -24.60
CA THR A 450 -19.50 7.12 -24.25
C THR A 450 -19.89 6.19 -25.41
N ASN A 451 -21.02 6.45 -26.07
CA ASN A 451 -21.44 5.67 -27.24
C ASN A 451 -20.38 5.74 -28.35
N ALA A 452 -19.90 6.93 -28.69
CA ALA A 452 -18.89 7.10 -29.74
C ALA A 452 -17.55 6.38 -29.39
N LEU A 453 -17.15 6.36 -28.12
CA LEU A 453 -15.95 5.63 -27.68
C LEU A 453 -16.12 4.12 -27.79
N ILE A 454 -17.28 3.59 -27.40
CA ILE A 454 -17.60 2.16 -27.54
C ILE A 454 -17.62 1.76 -29.02
N GLU A 455 -18.30 2.53 -29.89
CA GLU A 455 -18.34 2.28 -31.33
C GLU A 455 -16.96 2.32 -31.98
N ARG A 456 -16.08 3.24 -31.55
CA ARG A 456 -14.70 3.32 -32.08
C ARG A 456 -13.82 2.16 -31.62
N HIS A 457 -14.03 1.64 -30.41
CA HIS A 457 -13.28 0.52 -29.86
C HIS A 457 -13.60 -0.79 -30.56
N ARG A 458 -14.84 -1.00 -30.94
CA ARG A 458 -15.33 -2.19 -31.67
C ARG A 458 -14.93 -2.18 -33.14
#